data_fe73311194b42827372b98353741288d
#
_entry.id   fe73311194b42827372b98353741288d
#
_cell.length_a   1.000
_cell.length_b   1.000
_cell.length_c   1.000
_cell.angle_alpha   90.00
_cell.angle_beta   90.00
_cell.angle_gamma   90.00
#
_symmetry.space_group_name_H-M   'P 1'
#
loop_
_entity.id
_entity.type
_entity.pdbx_description
1 polymer ?
#
loop_
_entity_poly.entity_id
_entity_poly.type
_entity_poly.pdbx_seq_one_letter_code
_entity_poly.pdbx_strand_id
1 'polypeptide(L)'
;DAELVDRIRRNPMYRAFRVDKLIVQALETTLLALLRHDWSAIPALRMIFTDTEELRGRAERVCAALKWNATVLASEAPIGGGSTPDQLLPTWVVAIDAPNPNTFEKRLRNAEPPVIARLERNRVLLDMRTVAEWEIDALIAAVNAEGLRT
;
A
#
# COMPACT_ATOMS: atom_id res chain seq x y z
N ASP A 1 24.47 12.64 -25.43
CA ASP A 1 25.87 13.01 -25.70
C ASP A 1 26.74 11.76 -25.73
N ALA A 2 27.29 11.40 -26.92
CA ALA A 2 28.07 10.18 -27.14
C ALA A 2 29.39 10.19 -26.35
N GLU A 3 30.02 11.34 -26.18
CA GLU A 3 31.28 11.47 -25.43
C GLU A 3 31.08 11.18 -23.94
N LEU A 4 29.99 11.66 -23.37
CA LEU A 4 29.64 11.34 -21.97
C LEU A 4 29.39 9.86 -21.76
N VAL A 5 28.68 9.21 -22.68
CA VAL A 5 28.42 7.76 -22.64
C VAL A 5 29.74 6.98 -22.70
N ASP A 6 30.67 7.40 -23.56
CA ASP A 6 32.00 6.75 -23.70
C ASP A 6 32.85 6.93 -22.43
N ARG A 7 32.82 8.12 -21.82
CA ARG A 7 33.52 8.37 -20.53
C ARG A 7 32.95 7.51 -19.42
N ILE A 8 31.61 7.37 -19.34
CA ILE A 8 30.94 6.48 -18.36
C ILE A 8 31.39 5.04 -18.55
N ARG A 9 31.39 4.54 -19.81
CA ARG A 9 31.79 3.15 -20.12
C ARG A 9 33.24 2.83 -19.72
N ARG A 10 34.15 3.81 -19.80
CA ARG A 10 35.55 3.65 -19.43
C ARG A 10 35.82 3.76 -17.93
N ASN A 11 34.82 4.23 -17.16
CA ASN A 11 35.00 4.35 -15.71
C ASN A 11 34.95 2.95 -15.05
N PRO A 12 35.92 2.60 -14.19
CA PRO A 12 35.93 1.30 -13.51
C PRO A 12 34.67 1.04 -12.68
N MET A 13 34.04 2.08 -12.11
CA MET A 13 32.80 2.00 -11.35
C MET A 13 31.61 1.56 -12.21
N TYR A 14 31.63 1.78 -13.53
CA TYR A 14 30.57 1.36 -14.44
C TYR A 14 30.29 -0.15 -14.32
N ARG A 15 31.32 -0.95 -14.11
CA ARG A 15 31.17 -2.40 -13.94
C ARG A 15 30.52 -2.77 -12.61
N ALA A 16 30.76 -2.00 -11.55
CA ALA A 16 30.12 -2.20 -10.24
C ALA A 16 28.62 -1.91 -10.27
N PHE A 17 28.19 -0.96 -11.10
CA PHE A 17 26.76 -0.60 -11.28
C PHE A 17 26.05 -1.38 -12.38
N ARG A 18 26.70 -2.38 -12.96
CA ARG A 18 26.09 -3.18 -14.02
C ARG A 18 24.92 -3.99 -13.47
N VAL A 19 23.72 -3.75 -14.00
CA VAL A 19 22.54 -4.56 -13.69
C VAL A 19 22.67 -5.96 -14.32
N ASP A 20 22.21 -6.97 -13.62
CA ASP A 20 22.20 -8.33 -14.10
C ASP A 20 20.98 -8.61 -15.03
N LYS A 21 20.95 -9.83 -15.59
CA LYS A 21 19.88 -10.22 -16.51
C LYS A 21 18.51 -10.30 -15.86
N LEU A 22 18.45 -10.63 -14.55
CA LEU A 22 17.17 -10.74 -13.82
C LEU A 22 16.54 -9.35 -13.64
N ILE A 23 17.36 -8.34 -13.31
CA ILE A 23 16.90 -6.95 -13.20
C ILE A 23 16.38 -6.44 -14.54
N VAL A 24 17.11 -6.74 -15.66
CA VAL A 24 16.68 -6.36 -17.00
C VAL A 24 15.34 -7.03 -17.35
N GLN A 25 15.19 -8.31 -17.06
CA GLN A 25 13.96 -9.05 -17.34
C GLN A 25 12.78 -8.57 -16.49
N ALA A 26 13.00 -8.26 -15.22
CA ALA A 26 11.97 -7.67 -14.35
C ALA A 26 11.50 -6.30 -14.88
N LEU A 27 12.45 -5.47 -15.33
CA LEU A 27 12.14 -4.18 -15.94
C LEU A 27 11.35 -4.36 -17.25
N GLU A 28 11.77 -5.28 -18.11
CA GLU A 28 11.07 -5.60 -19.36
C GLU A 28 9.63 -6.02 -19.10
N THR A 29 9.39 -6.91 -18.12
CA THR A 29 8.05 -7.34 -17.73
C THR A 29 7.17 -6.16 -17.31
N THR A 30 7.72 -5.27 -16.48
CA THR A 30 7.02 -4.06 -16.03
C THR A 30 6.71 -3.11 -17.19
N LEU A 31 7.68 -2.89 -18.08
CA LEU A 31 7.49 -2.03 -19.26
C LEU A 31 6.46 -2.60 -20.24
N LEU A 32 6.43 -3.91 -20.43
CA LEU A 32 5.42 -4.58 -21.26
C LEU A 32 4.02 -4.43 -20.66
N ALA A 33 3.87 -4.53 -19.34
CA ALA A 33 2.60 -4.28 -18.67
C ALA A 33 2.13 -2.82 -18.87
N LEU A 34 3.04 -1.85 -18.75
CA LEU A 34 2.76 -0.45 -19.02
C LEU A 34 2.30 -0.21 -20.48
N LEU A 35 3.01 -0.77 -21.44
CA LEU A 35 2.68 -0.63 -22.87
C LEU A 35 1.33 -1.27 -23.23
N ARG A 36 0.94 -2.32 -22.53
CA ARG A 36 -0.36 -3.01 -22.70
C ARG A 36 -1.49 -2.37 -21.91
N HIS A 37 -1.20 -1.33 -21.13
CA HIS A 37 -2.14 -0.71 -20.19
C HIS A 37 -2.70 -1.71 -19.15
N ASP A 38 -1.94 -2.74 -18.81
CA ASP A 38 -2.29 -3.70 -17.77
C ASP A 38 -1.88 -3.13 -16.39
N TRP A 39 -2.70 -2.22 -15.90
CA TRP A 39 -2.47 -1.56 -14.61
C TRP A 39 -2.56 -2.52 -13.44
N SER A 40 -3.30 -3.61 -13.60
CA SER A 40 -3.51 -4.62 -12.55
C SER A 40 -2.23 -5.41 -12.24
N ALA A 41 -1.35 -5.58 -13.25
CA ALA A 41 -0.08 -6.28 -13.11
C ALA A 41 0.97 -5.51 -12.30
N ILE A 42 0.79 -4.18 -12.13
CA ILE A 42 1.74 -3.33 -11.41
C ILE A 42 1.10 -2.87 -10.09
N PRO A 43 1.58 -3.33 -8.92
CA PRO A 43 0.92 -3.08 -7.63
C PRO A 43 0.61 -1.61 -7.36
N ALA A 44 1.56 -0.71 -7.61
CA ALA A 44 1.35 0.72 -7.41
C ALA A 44 0.24 1.28 -8.30
N LEU A 45 0.22 0.91 -9.58
CA LEU A 45 -0.79 1.38 -10.53
C LEU A 45 -2.16 0.78 -10.23
N ARG A 46 -2.22 -0.49 -9.84
CA ARG A 46 -3.45 -1.11 -9.35
C ARG A 46 -4.05 -0.31 -8.21
N MET A 47 -3.25 0.03 -7.18
CA MET A 47 -3.70 0.84 -6.05
C MET A 47 -4.21 2.22 -6.50
N ILE A 48 -3.54 2.88 -7.45
CA ILE A 48 -3.94 4.20 -7.97
C ILE A 48 -5.26 4.11 -8.74
N PHE A 49 -5.41 3.11 -9.61
CA PHE A 49 -6.54 2.99 -10.53
C PHE A 49 -7.72 2.17 -9.99
N THR A 50 -7.64 1.65 -8.76
CA THR A 50 -8.80 0.97 -8.14
C THR A 50 -9.96 1.94 -7.98
N ASP A 51 -11.14 1.52 -8.43
CA ASP A 51 -12.37 2.29 -8.34
C ASP A 51 -12.79 2.54 -6.89
N THR A 52 -13.37 3.71 -6.64
CA THR A 52 -13.77 4.12 -5.28
C THR A 52 -14.94 3.32 -4.74
N GLU A 53 -15.87 2.86 -5.59
CA GLU A 53 -16.99 2.01 -5.15
C GLU A 53 -16.50 0.61 -4.79
N GLU A 54 -15.48 0.09 -5.47
CA GLU A 54 -14.83 -1.16 -5.08
C GLU A 54 -14.17 -1.03 -3.71
N LEU A 55 -13.47 0.10 -3.45
CA LEU A 55 -12.86 0.37 -2.14
C LEU A 55 -13.91 0.47 -1.04
N ARG A 56 -15.06 1.09 -1.34
CA ARG A 56 -16.18 1.16 -0.41
C ARG A 56 -16.70 -0.23 -0.05
N GLY A 57 -16.94 -1.06 -1.06
CA GLY A 57 -17.39 -2.43 -0.83
C GLY A 57 -16.41 -3.26 0.01
N ARG A 58 -15.08 -3.08 -0.21
CA ARG A 58 -14.04 -3.68 0.65
C ARG A 58 -14.13 -3.16 2.09
N ALA A 59 -14.25 -1.85 2.28
CA ALA A 59 -14.36 -1.25 3.59
C ALA A 59 -15.59 -1.75 4.36
N GLU A 60 -16.73 -1.86 3.70
CA GLU A 60 -17.98 -2.37 4.28
C GLU A 60 -17.83 -3.83 4.72
N ARG A 61 -17.23 -4.69 3.88
CA ARG A 61 -16.97 -6.11 4.24
C ARG A 61 -16.01 -6.23 5.43
N VAL A 62 -14.90 -5.48 5.41
CA VAL A 62 -13.95 -5.47 6.53
C VAL A 62 -14.63 -5.01 7.80
N CYS A 63 -15.32 -3.86 7.77
CA CYS A 63 -16.00 -3.29 8.91
C CYS A 63 -17.01 -4.25 9.53
N ALA A 64 -17.81 -4.94 8.72
CA ALA A 64 -18.79 -5.93 9.17
C ALA A 64 -18.16 -7.17 9.84
N ALA A 65 -16.94 -7.53 9.48
CA ALA A 65 -16.23 -8.70 10.01
C ALA A 65 -15.36 -8.39 11.24
N LEU A 66 -15.13 -7.11 11.55
CA LEU A 66 -14.37 -6.72 12.73
C LEU A 66 -15.20 -6.88 14.02
N LYS A 67 -14.53 -7.33 15.09
CA LYS A 67 -15.10 -7.41 16.45
C LYS A 67 -14.89 -6.11 17.24
N TRP A 68 -14.68 -5.02 16.54
CA TRP A 68 -14.40 -3.70 17.09
C TRP A 68 -15.51 -2.73 16.76
N ASN A 69 -15.67 -1.68 17.59
CA ASN A 69 -16.45 -0.55 17.16
C ASN A 69 -15.72 0.17 16.02
N ALA A 70 -16.24 0.03 14.81
CA ALA A 70 -15.63 0.53 13.61
C ALA A 70 -16.67 1.16 12.69
N THR A 71 -16.25 2.14 11.92
CA THR A 71 -17.10 2.85 10.95
C THR A 71 -16.38 3.00 9.61
N VAL A 72 -17.13 2.92 8.52
CA VAL A 72 -16.62 3.19 7.17
C VAL A 72 -16.71 4.68 6.89
N LEU A 73 -15.60 5.29 6.47
CA LEU A 73 -15.50 6.72 6.19
C LEU A 73 -14.85 6.95 4.82
N ALA A 74 -15.36 7.95 4.10
CA ALA A 74 -14.66 8.51 2.96
C ALA A 74 -13.43 9.28 3.45
N SER A 75 -12.31 9.14 2.74
CA SER A 75 -11.02 9.75 3.10
C SER A 75 -10.21 10.06 1.84
N GLU A 76 -9.03 10.56 2.03
CA GLU A 76 -8.05 10.82 0.98
C GLU A 76 -6.72 10.16 1.32
N ALA A 77 -6.06 9.62 0.31
CA ALA A 77 -4.75 8.98 0.41
C ALA A 77 -3.74 9.72 -0.46
N PRO A 78 -2.56 10.10 0.06
CA PRO A 78 -1.50 10.66 -0.77
C PRO A 78 -0.91 9.57 -1.67
N ILE A 79 -0.60 9.91 -2.92
CA ILE A 79 0.05 8.96 -3.86
C ILE A 79 1.46 8.62 -3.40
N GLY A 80 2.15 9.56 -2.78
CA GLY A 80 3.48 9.37 -2.23
C GLY A 80 4.06 10.67 -1.68
N GLY A 81 4.97 10.56 -0.71
CA GLY A 81 5.59 11.72 -0.05
C GLY A 81 6.73 12.39 -0.83
N GLY A 82 7.15 11.85 -1.97
CA GLY A 82 8.31 12.33 -2.71
C GLY A 82 7.96 13.16 -3.95
N SER A 83 7.45 12.51 -4.97
CA SER A 83 7.26 13.13 -6.31
C SER A 83 5.92 13.86 -6.49
N THR A 84 4.91 13.53 -5.70
CA THR A 84 3.54 14.07 -5.85
C THR A 84 2.88 14.35 -4.50
N PRO A 85 3.48 15.21 -3.64
CA PRO A 85 3.01 15.41 -2.26
C PRO A 85 1.60 16.02 -2.19
N ASP A 86 1.21 16.77 -3.23
CA ASP A 86 -0.06 17.51 -3.28
C ASP A 86 -1.19 16.74 -3.99
N GLN A 87 -0.91 15.52 -4.49
CA GLN A 87 -1.92 14.71 -5.17
C GLN A 87 -2.56 13.72 -4.20
N LEU A 88 -3.83 13.94 -3.93
CA LEU A 88 -4.66 13.09 -3.08
C LEU A 88 -5.62 12.27 -3.95
N LEU A 89 -5.76 11.00 -3.62
CA LEU A 89 -6.71 10.09 -4.23
C LEU A 89 -7.89 9.86 -3.28
N PRO A 90 -9.14 9.94 -3.74
CA PRO A 90 -10.28 9.57 -2.93
C PRO A 90 -10.17 8.10 -2.54
N THR A 91 -10.42 7.80 -1.28
CA THR A 91 -10.36 6.43 -0.74
C THR A 91 -11.46 6.19 0.29
N TRP A 92 -11.59 4.93 0.72
CA TRP A 92 -12.43 4.54 1.84
C TRP A 92 -11.57 3.87 2.91
N VAL A 93 -11.83 4.25 4.15
CA VAL A 93 -11.13 3.73 5.31
C VAL A 93 -12.09 3.08 6.30
N VAL A 94 -11.59 2.08 7.02
CA VAL A 94 -12.26 1.57 8.22
C VAL A 94 -11.62 2.23 9.42
N ALA A 95 -12.39 3.06 10.11
CA ALA A 95 -11.96 3.79 11.30
C ALA A 95 -12.37 3.00 12.55
N ILE A 96 -11.40 2.58 13.34
CA ILE A 96 -11.57 1.77 14.55
C ILE A 96 -11.44 2.66 15.78
N ASP A 97 -12.44 2.61 16.66
CA ASP A 97 -12.45 3.27 17.96
C ASP A 97 -11.80 2.36 19.00
N ALA A 98 -10.48 2.43 19.12
CA ALA A 98 -9.73 1.69 20.14
C ALA A 98 -9.58 2.55 21.42
N PRO A 99 -9.64 1.97 22.63
CA PRO A 99 -9.44 2.70 23.88
C PRO A 99 -8.09 3.42 23.97
N ASN A 100 -7.05 2.81 23.39
CA ASN A 100 -5.73 3.39 23.26
C ASN A 100 -5.21 3.19 21.84
N PRO A 101 -5.51 4.10 20.89
CA PRO A 101 -5.17 3.95 19.48
C PRO A 101 -3.67 3.81 19.21
N ASN A 102 -2.83 4.53 19.98
CA ASN A 102 -1.37 4.45 19.82
C ASN A 102 -0.82 3.05 20.18
N THR A 103 -1.33 2.47 21.26
CA THR A 103 -0.93 1.13 21.68
C THR A 103 -1.46 0.08 20.71
N PHE A 104 -2.69 0.25 20.24
CA PHE A 104 -3.31 -0.65 19.28
C PHE A 104 -2.57 -0.62 17.94
N GLU A 105 -2.24 0.55 17.40
CA GLU A 105 -1.43 0.68 16.17
C GLU A 105 -0.08 -0.01 16.30
N LYS A 106 0.62 0.18 17.43
CA LYS A 106 1.90 -0.51 17.68
C LYS A 106 1.76 -2.03 17.72
N ARG A 107 0.68 -2.55 18.30
CA ARG A 107 0.40 -3.99 18.31
C ARG A 107 0.14 -4.50 16.90
N LEU A 108 -0.70 -3.81 16.13
CA LEU A 108 -0.98 -4.13 14.73
C LEU A 108 0.31 -4.17 13.87
N ARG A 109 1.20 -3.22 14.09
CA ARG A 109 2.51 -3.17 13.39
C ARG A 109 3.40 -4.37 13.74
N ASN A 110 3.25 -4.95 14.93
CA ASN A 110 4.00 -6.12 15.38
C ASN A 110 3.22 -7.44 15.28
N ALA A 111 2.04 -7.40 14.67
CA ALA A 111 1.24 -8.61 14.42
C ALA A 111 1.85 -9.48 13.30
N GLU A 112 1.33 -10.69 13.15
CA GLU A 112 1.70 -11.60 12.06
C GLU A 112 0.42 -11.95 11.25
N PRO A 113 0.28 -11.47 10.02
CA PRO A 113 1.15 -10.50 9.34
C PRO A 113 1.08 -9.08 9.94
N PRO A 114 2.14 -8.25 9.75
CA PRO A 114 2.13 -6.87 10.22
C PRO A 114 1.06 -6.03 9.52
N VAL A 115 0.32 -5.23 10.30
CA VAL A 115 -0.68 -4.29 9.76
C VAL A 115 -0.22 -2.86 10.02
N ILE A 116 0.00 -2.11 8.95
CA ILE A 116 0.39 -0.71 9.01
C ILE A 116 -0.85 0.17 8.86
N ALA A 117 -1.25 0.80 9.95
CA ALA A 117 -2.42 1.67 10.00
C ALA A 117 -2.03 3.14 10.14
N ARG A 118 -2.95 4.05 9.82
CA ARG A 118 -2.82 5.48 10.11
C ARG A 118 -3.49 5.81 11.44
N LEU A 119 -2.96 6.82 12.12
CA LEU A 119 -3.60 7.42 13.30
C LEU A 119 -4.15 8.79 12.92
N GLU A 120 -5.45 8.99 13.05
CA GLU A 120 -6.09 10.27 12.79
C GLU A 120 -7.26 10.48 13.76
N ARG A 121 -7.34 11.68 14.36
CA ARG A 121 -8.43 12.07 15.27
C ARG A 121 -8.70 11.04 16.36
N ASN A 122 -7.65 10.50 16.94
CA ASN A 122 -7.71 9.48 17.99
C ASN A 122 -8.36 8.15 17.56
N ARG A 123 -8.28 7.81 16.27
CA ARG A 123 -8.75 6.55 15.68
C ARG A 123 -7.64 5.86 14.91
N VAL A 124 -7.75 4.55 14.78
CA VAL A 124 -6.90 3.76 13.91
C VAL A 124 -7.62 3.57 12.58
N LEU A 125 -7.00 4.00 11.48
CA LEU A 125 -7.56 3.96 10.14
C LEU A 125 -6.88 2.88 9.30
N LEU A 126 -7.68 1.98 8.74
CA LEU A 126 -7.26 0.99 7.75
C LEU A 126 -7.70 1.50 6.37
N ASP A 127 -6.75 1.81 5.50
CA ASP A 127 -7.03 2.36 4.17
C ASP A 127 -7.16 1.24 3.14
N MET A 128 -8.36 1.08 2.58
CA MET A 128 -8.67 -0.01 1.67
C MET A 128 -7.98 0.12 0.31
N ARG A 129 -7.43 1.28 -0.03
CA ARG A 129 -6.66 1.46 -1.26
C ARG A 129 -5.33 0.70 -1.23
N THR A 130 -4.75 0.53 -0.05
CA THR A 130 -3.46 -0.14 0.15
C THR A 130 -3.59 -1.61 0.54
N VAL A 131 -4.81 -2.13 0.64
CA VAL A 131 -5.10 -3.54 0.97
C VAL A 131 -5.56 -4.27 -0.28
N ALA A 132 -4.85 -5.29 -0.68
CA ALA A 132 -5.25 -6.13 -1.80
C ALA A 132 -6.40 -7.08 -1.41
N GLU A 133 -7.20 -7.53 -2.38
CA GLU A 133 -8.35 -8.39 -2.12
C GLU A 133 -7.97 -9.67 -1.37
N TRP A 134 -6.85 -10.28 -1.71
CA TRP A 134 -6.35 -11.51 -1.06
C TRP A 134 -5.75 -11.28 0.33
N GLU A 135 -5.58 -10.03 0.77
CA GLU A 135 -5.07 -9.68 2.11
C GLU A 135 -6.19 -9.42 3.12
N ILE A 136 -7.45 -9.29 2.66
CA ILE A 136 -8.59 -8.89 3.50
C ILE A 136 -8.80 -9.86 4.66
N ASP A 137 -8.80 -11.16 4.42
CA ASP A 137 -9.04 -12.15 5.47
C ASP A 137 -7.92 -12.15 6.52
N ALA A 138 -6.67 -12.02 6.08
CA ALA A 138 -5.52 -11.91 6.96
C ALA A 138 -5.55 -10.61 7.79
N LEU A 139 -5.95 -9.50 7.17
CA LEU A 139 -6.15 -8.22 7.86
C LEU A 139 -7.21 -8.35 8.96
N ILE A 140 -8.39 -8.91 8.64
CA ILE A 140 -9.48 -9.09 9.60
C ILE A 140 -9.02 -9.97 10.76
N ALA A 141 -8.33 -11.08 10.47
CA ALA A 141 -7.82 -11.99 11.48
C ALA A 141 -6.81 -11.29 12.42
N ALA A 142 -5.85 -10.55 11.87
CA ALA A 142 -4.84 -9.83 12.64
C ALA A 142 -5.48 -8.76 13.55
N VAL A 143 -6.40 -7.95 13.01
CA VAL A 143 -7.09 -6.89 13.78
C VAL A 143 -7.93 -7.49 14.90
N ASN A 144 -8.67 -8.56 14.64
CA ASN A 144 -9.51 -9.22 15.65
C ASN A 144 -8.68 -9.93 16.74
N ALA A 145 -7.49 -10.47 16.40
CA ALA A 145 -6.61 -11.12 17.36
C ALA A 145 -6.04 -10.13 18.39
N GLU A 146 -5.74 -8.92 17.98
CA GLU A 146 -5.22 -7.88 18.90
C GLU A 146 -6.29 -7.32 19.85
N GLY A 147 -7.58 -7.54 19.59
CA GLY A 147 -8.67 -7.22 20.49
C GLY A 147 -8.83 -8.18 21.68
N LEU A 148 -8.29 -9.38 21.57
CA LEU A 148 -8.38 -10.40 22.62
C LEU A 148 -7.25 -10.30 23.65
N ARG A 149 -6.29 -9.41 23.46
CA ARG A 149 -5.10 -9.20 24.31
C ARG A 149 -5.21 -8.02 25.28
N THR A 150 -6.45 -7.60 25.60
CA THR A 150 -6.72 -6.56 26.61
C THR A 150 -6.72 -7.11 28.02
#